data_cad5c0b24bfa7b8676a6a6fd1421166d
#
_entry.id   cad5c0b24bfa7b8676a6a6fd1421166d
#
_cell.length_a   1.000
_cell.length_b   1.000
_cell.length_c   1.000
_cell.angle_alpha   90.00
_cell.angle_beta   90.00
_cell.angle_gamma   90.00
#
_symmetry.space_group_name_H-M   'P 1'
#
loop_
_entity.id
_entity.type
_entity.pdbx_description
1 polymer ?
#
loop_
_entity_poly.entity_id
_entity_poly.type
_entity_poly.pdbx_seq_one_letter_code
_entity_poly.pdbx_strand_id
1 'polypeptide(L)'
;MKRTHLLLAAALVGSALLSTAAQPPAPPRLVAPAEGAVVPLLNERQRAFLSMPHEERIAAYSNEAFRAELRKTAGYRPAAVRLEWDGGDATNVARTVYTVEVRRRPDGTPVFRADTVGTSVEVDNLEIAREYEWTVHANAFGHAAATGTFRTEDRAPRLIDGGAVPNVRDLGGRVGLGGRRVRQGLVYRSAGLNSNASDVFYTREELLAEAADPAALLAQEAALSNEVVRLRAELAGSARLELVSGELPPQWALFRPAQAAFDADGGAALAALREIPATFCGAPAEALSKNESGDWYIHGRAKAVGPAVLFAVVDASDDGWLSLGCGADWFWTLYVNGEPVFDRREGNDRKPIGADNFAFPVRVRKGPNLLAVVLEPGSGGWRWCCATAPAVPVATLLQTLADNAQYRLDRIFHVLKRREPGTTRIDDGNRDRWLGTLGVKTDVDLRSDREVYGMEGSPLGPTVAWVNVSSSAYGGMQDEGGRKAFAKVFRVFLDPENYPIDFHCIAGQDRTGAVAFILNALLGVEEEQLYLDWEATAFWNPSPHFNHEKLFFKLVRGFDRWPGETINERVEAYVLDLGFAPEDIAAFRDLMLEPAP
;
A
#
# COMPACT_ATOMS: atom_id res chain seq x y z
N MET A 1 -3.13 -98.93 10.31
CA MET A 1 -3.54 -99.49 9.52
C MET A 1 -3.38 -98.79 8.22
N LYS A 2 -3.52 -99.34 7.13
CA LYS A 2 -2.83 -99.12 5.88
C LYS A 2 -3.19 -97.79 5.17
N ARG A 3 -2.15 -96.94 4.90
CA ARG A 3 -2.20 -95.81 4.00
C ARG A 3 -1.95 -96.26 2.56
N THR A 4 -2.87 -95.95 1.67
CA THR A 4 -2.76 -96.18 0.26
C THR A 4 -2.30 -94.90 -0.43
N HIS A 5 -1.16 -94.93 -1.08
CA HIS A 5 -0.62 -93.86 -1.90
C HIS A 5 -1.27 -93.90 -3.31
N LEU A 6 -1.85 -92.78 -3.74
CA LEU A 6 -2.28 -92.59 -5.09
C LEU A 6 -1.29 -91.64 -5.79
N LEU A 7 -0.55 -92.18 -6.75
CA LEU A 7 0.30 -91.39 -7.66
C LEU A 7 -0.53 -90.77 -8.79
N LEU A 8 -0.58 -89.45 -8.86
CA LEU A 8 -1.14 -88.74 -10.00
C LEU A 8 0.02 -88.28 -10.89
N ALA A 9 0.10 -88.77 -12.10
CA ALA A 9 1.01 -88.29 -13.13
C ALA A 9 0.51 -87.01 -13.72
N ALA A 10 1.20 -85.88 -13.56
CA ALA A 10 0.95 -84.61 -14.20
C ALA A 10 1.70 -84.54 -15.54
N ALA A 11 0.99 -84.54 -16.63
CA ALA A 11 1.54 -84.28 -17.95
C ALA A 11 1.91 -82.76 -18.07
N LEU A 12 3.19 -82.50 -18.26
CA LEU A 12 3.70 -81.17 -18.59
C LEU A 12 3.36 -80.86 -20.06
N VAL A 13 2.32 -80.00 -20.28
CA VAL A 13 2.14 -79.30 -21.55
C VAL A 13 2.98 -78.03 -21.46
N GLY A 14 4.15 -78.03 -22.08
CA GLY A 14 5.00 -76.85 -22.22
C GLY A 14 4.33 -75.85 -23.22
N SER A 15 3.62 -74.88 -22.69
CA SER A 15 3.27 -73.66 -23.45
C SER A 15 4.50 -72.76 -23.42
N ALA A 16 5.23 -72.72 -24.52
CA ALA A 16 6.22 -71.65 -24.73
C ALA A 16 5.44 -70.33 -24.88
N LEU A 17 5.28 -69.59 -23.75
CA LEU A 17 4.98 -68.19 -23.79
C LEU A 17 6.21 -67.49 -24.39
N LEU A 18 6.14 -67.24 -25.72
CA LEU A 18 6.97 -66.23 -26.34
C LEU A 18 6.66 -64.91 -25.62
N SER A 19 7.45 -64.58 -24.63
CA SER A 19 7.50 -63.21 -24.10
C SER A 19 7.99 -62.34 -25.24
N THR A 20 7.07 -61.72 -25.95
CA THR A 20 7.37 -60.54 -26.76
C THR A 20 7.83 -59.50 -25.73
N ALA A 21 9.15 -59.32 -25.59
CA ALA A 21 9.70 -58.21 -24.85
C ALA A 21 8.99 -56.98 -25.37
N ALA A 22 8.15 -56.39 -24.51
CA ALA A 22 7.50 -55.14 -24.85
C ALA A 22 8.60 -54.16 -25.23
N GLN A 23 8.52 -53.64 -26.44
CA GLN A 23 9.45 -52.61 -26.88
C GLN A 23 9.38 -51.47 -25.86
N PRO A 24 10.54 -50.99 -25.36
CA PRO A 24 10.51 -49.87 -24.42
C PRO A 24 9.73 -48.71 -25.05
N PRO A 25 8.90 -48.02 -24.28
CA PRO A 25 8.11 -46.92 -24.83
C PRO A 25 9.05 -45.90 -25.49
N ALA A 26 8.61 -45.37 -26.63
CA ALA A 26 9.35 -44.29 -27.30
C ALA A 26 9.52 -43.11 -26.34
N PRO A 27 10.69 -42.46 -26.37
CA PRO A 27 10.88 -41.27 -25.53
C PRO A 27 9.84 -40.20 -25.87
N PRO A 28 9.43 -39.37 -24.90
CA PRO A 28 8.59 -38.21 -25.15
C PRO A 28 9.16 -37.39 -26.32
N ARG A 29 8.30 -36.83 -27.16
CA ARG A 29 8.74 -35.95 -28.23
C ARG A 29 8.45 -34.51 -27.82
N LEU A 30 9.46 -33.67 -27.71
CA LEU A 30 9.32 -32.26 -27.35
C LEU A 30 8.54 -31.52 -28.43
N VAL A 31 7.57 -30.69 -28.02
CA VAL A 31 6.68 -29.92 -28.89
C VAL A 31 6.96 -28.43 -28.78
N ALA A 32 7.02 -27.91 -27.55
CA ALA A 32 7.31 -26.50 -27.29
C ALA A 32 8.10 -26.32 -26.00
N PRO A 33 9.03 -25.36 -25.96
CA PRO A 33 9.54 -24.55 -27.08
C PRO A 33 10.25 -25.38 -28.13
N ALA A 34 10.31 -24.88 -29.38
CA ALA A 34 11.15 -25.49 -30.41
C ALA A 34 12.62 -25.40 -30.00
N GLU A 35 13.45 -26.35 -30.49
CA GLU A 35 14.88 -26.38 -30.16
C GLU A 35 15.57 -25.04 -30.45
N GLY A 36 16.25 -24.49 -29.45
CA GLY A 36 16.96 -23.20 -29.55
C GLY A 36 16.06 -21.97 -29.69
N ALA A 37 14.72 -22.09 -29.49
CA ALA A 37 13.81 -20.97 -29.62
C ALA A 37 14.09 -19.88 -28.59
N VAL A 38 13.86 -18.62 -28.97
CA VAL A 38 13.83 -17.48 -28.04
C VAL A 38 12.40 -17.29 -27.54
N VAL A 39 12.18 -17.45 -26.23
CA VAL A 39 10.88 -17.37 -25.60
C VAL A 39 10.72 -16.05 -24.83
N PRO A 40 9.53 -15.41 -24.91
CA PRO A 40 9.26 -14.19 -24.16
C PRO A 40 8.96 -14.50 -22.69
N LEU A 41 9.42 -13.60 -21.79
CA LEU A 41 9.05 -13.59 -20.37
C LEU A 41 8.03 -12.50 -20.02
N LEU A 42 7.65 -11.69 -21.00
CA LEU A 42 6.66 -10.63 -20.89
C LEU A 42 5.49 -10.94 -21.83
N ASN A 43 4.27 -10.67 -21.38
CA ASN A 43 3.12 -10.76 -22.26
C ASN A 43 3.12 -9.64 -23.30
N GLU A 44 2.26 -9.73 -24.29
CA GLU A 44 2.22 -8.79 -25.42
C GLU A 44 1.98 -7.34 -24.98
N ARG A 45 1.12 -7.11 -23.97
CA ARG A 45 0.83 -5.76 -23.45
C ARG A 45 1.99 -5.18 -22.68
N GLN A 46 2.65 -5.99 -21.85
CA GLN A 46 3.87 -5.57 -21.15
C GLN A 46 4.95 -5.17 -22.15
N ARG A 47 5.18 -5.98 -23.19
CA ARG A 47 6.15 -5.68 -24.25
C ARG A 47 5.78 -4.41 -25.02
N ALA A 48 4.52 -4.23 -25.38
CA ALA A 48 4.05 -3.02 -26.07
C ALA A 48 4.32 -1.76 -25.22
N PHE A 49 3.93 -1.76 -23.94
CA PHE A 49 4.16 -0.63 -23.05
C PHE A 49 5.66 -0.33 -22.86
N LEU A 50 6.47 -1.35 -22.57
CA LEU A 50 7.89 -1.20 -22.33
C LEU A 50 8.70 -0.82 -23.60
N SER A 51 8.09 -0.95 -24.78
CA SER A 51 8.70 -0.53 -26.06
C SER A 51 8.40 0.92 -26.41
N MET A 52 7.47 1.59 -25.71
CA MET A 52 7.16 2.99 -25.95
C MET A 52 8.32 3.86 -25.44
N PRO A 53 8.64 4.99 -26.09
CA PRO A 53 9.46 6.03 -25.49
C PRO A 53 8.86 6.56 -24.19
N HIS A 54 9.69 7.10 -23.31
CA HIS A 54 9.28 7.62 -22.01
C HIS A 54 8.06 8.57 -22.07
N GLU A 55 8.06 9.53 -22.99
CA GLU A 55 6.97 10.49 -23.17
C GLU A 55 5.65 9.81 -23.57
N GLU A 56 5.71 8.79 -24.42
CA GLU A 56 4.55 8.03 -24.84
C GLU A 56 4.00 7.17 -23.70
N ARG A 57 4.87 6.60 -22.85
CA ARG A 57 4.44 5.86 -21.67
C ARG A 57 3.69 6.76 -20.68
N ILE A 58 4.18 7.98 -20.45
CA ILE A 58 3.49 8.98 -19.61
C ILE A 58 2.11 9.32 -20.19
N ALA A 59 2.02 9.57 -21.50
CA ALA A 59 0.78 9.90 -22.19
C ALA A 59 -0.22 8.73 -22.14
N ALA A 60 0.23 7.50 -22.42
CA ALA A 60 -0.57 6.30 -22.33
C ALA A 60 -1.12 6.09 -20.91
N TYR A 61 -0.29 6.31 -19.91
CA TYR A 61 -0.64 6.19 -18.51
C TYR A 61 -1.70 7.22 -18.06
N SER A 62 -1.73 8.38 -18.67
CA SER A 62 -2.75 9.40 -18.41
C SER A 62 -4.12 9.03 -18.98
N ASN A 63 -4.20 8.03 -19.86
CA ASN A 63 -5.43 7.58 -20.51
C ASN A 63 -6.19 6.57 -19.63
N GLU A 64 -7.46 6.87 -19.25
CA GLU A 64 -8.28 5.98 -18.42
C GLU A 64 -8.58 4.63 -19.07
N ALA A 65 -8.82 4.60 -20.37
CA ALA A 65 -9.11 3.35 -21.09
C ALA A 65 -7.87 2.42 -21.07
N PHE A 66 -6.68 2.97 -21.23
CA PHE A 66 -5.43 2.24 -21.12
C PHE A 66 -5.24 1.65 -19.71
N ARG A 67 -5.45 2.47 -18.66
CA ARG A 67 -5.37 2.00 -17.27
C ARG A 67 -6.42 0.92 -16.96
N ALA A 68 -7.64 1.08 -17.45
CA ALA A 68 -8.70 0.09 -17.27
C ALA A 68 -8.32 -1.25 -17.90
N GLU A 69 -7.64 -1.22 -19.03
CA GLU A 69 -7.16 -2.42 -19.72
C GLU A 69 -6.01 -3.09 -18.97
N LEU A 70 -5.09 -2.32 -18.40
CA LEU A 70 -4.03 -2.86 -17.53
C LEU A 70 -4.58 -3.54 -16.26
N ARG A 71 -5.67 -3.01 -15.69
CA ARG A 71 -6.31 -3.59 -14.49
C ARG A 71 -6.95 -4.95 -14.74
N LYS A 72 -7.41 -5.23 -15.97
CA LYS A 72 -8.12 -6.48 -16.32
C LYS A 72 -7.23 -7.71 -16.29
N THR A 73 -5.94 -7.55 -16.37
CA THR A 73 -4.96 -8.63 -16.35
C THR A 73 -4.08 -8.50 -15.14
N ALA A 74 -3.65 -9.59 -14.54
CA ALA A 74 -2.60 -9.59 -13.52
C ALA A 74 -1.24 -9.21 -14.16
N GLY A 75 -1.22 -8.03 -14.77
CA GLY A 75 -0.15 -7.55 -15.65
C GLY A 75 1.20 -7.34 -14.99
N TYR A 76 1.28 -7.46 -13.66
CA TYR A 76 2.53 -7.43 -12.90
C TYR A 76 3.26 -8.77 -12.86
N ARG A 77 2.64 -9.85 -13.33
CA ARG A 77 3.27 -11.19 -13.36
C ARG A 77 4.01 -11.41 -14.66
N PRO A 78 5.12 -12.19 -14.63
CA PRO A 78 5.79 -12.60 -15.86
C PRO A 78 4.89 -13.50 -16.71
N ALA A 79 5.21 -13.62 -17.98
CA ALA A 79 4.68 -14.69 -18.82
C ALA A 79 5.41 -15.98 -18.46
N ALA A 80 4.66 -17.04 -18.15
CA ALA A 80 5.23 -18.36 -17.93
C ALA A 80 5.68 -18.97 -19.26
N VAL A 81 6.78 -19.71 -19.26
CA VAL A 81 7.24 -20.50 -20.38
C VAL A 81 6.53 -21.85 -20.34
N ARG A 82 5.72 -22.13 -21.33
CA ARG A 82 5.05 -23.43 -21.46
C ARG A 82 5.98 -24.44 -22.11
N LEU A 83 6.32 -25.47 -21.37
CA LEU A 83 7.01 -26.67 -21.86
C LEU A 83 5.95 -27.71 -22.22
N GLU A 84 5.97 -28.22 -23.45
CA GLU A 84 4.98 -29.16 -23.97
C GLU A 84 5.64 -30.29 -24.73
N TRP A 85 5.14 -31.50 -24.54
CA TRP A 85 5.64 -32.71 -25.19
C TRP A 85 4.50 -33.64 -25.60
N ASP A 86 4.78 -34.47 -26.57
CA ASP A 86 3.93 -35.58 -26.95
C ASP A 86 4.42 -36.85 -26.22
N GLY A 87 3.55 -37.49 -25.48
CA GLY A 87 3.86 -38.69 -24.70
C GLY A 87 4.06 -39.96 -25.52
N GLY A 88 3.89 -39.90 -26.82
CA GLY A 88 4.11 -40.98 -27.78
C GLY A 88 2.95 -41.98 -27.89
N ASP A 89 2.69 -42.79 -26.89
CA ASP A 89 1.60 -43.80 -26.93
C ASP A 89 0.35 -43.30 -26.19
N ALA A 90 -0.70 -42.97 -26.92
CA ALA A 90 -1.96 -42.43 -26.40
C ALA A 90 -2.65 -43.36 -25.37
N THR A 91 -2.40 -44.65 -25.39
CA THR A 91 -3.02 -45.60 -24.46
C THR A 91 -2.40 -45.57 -23.07
N ASN A 92 -1.19 -45.04 -22.93
CA ASN A 92 -0.44 -44.99 -21.68
C ASN A 92 -0.23 -43.55 -21.15
N VAL A 93 -0.44 -42.50 -21.95
CA VAL A 93 -0.22 -41.10 -21.58
C VAL A 93 -0.98 -40.71 -20.30
N ALA A 94 -2.24 -41.08 -20.18
CA ALA A 94 -3.11 -40.74 -19.04
C ALA A 94 -2.67 -41.35 -17.68
N ARG A 95 -1.74 -42.30 -17.69
CA ARG A 95 -1.24 -42.99 -16.48
C ARG A 95 0.27 -42.81 -16.25
N THR A 96 0.97 -42.21 -17.20
CA THR A 96 2.39 -42.00 -17.09
C THR A 96 2.66 -40.72 -16.29
N VAL A 97 3.49 -40.85 -15.26
CA VAL A 97 4.04 -39.69 -14.56
C VAL A 97 5.32 -39.26 -15.29
N TYR A 98 5.38 -38.01 -15.65
CA TYR A 98 6.56 -37.39 -16.24
C TYR A 98 7.26 -36.54 -15.19
N THR A 99 8.59 -36.65 -15.08
CA THR A 99 9.43 -35.70 -14.38
C THR A 99 10.02 -34.73 -15.38
N VAL A 100 9.76 -33.44 -15.17
CA VAL A 100 10.30 -32.34 -15.98
C VAL A 100 11.33 -31.60 -15.17
N GLU A 101 12.51 -31.41 -15.73
CA GLU A 101 13.60 -30.61 -15.12
C GLU A 101 14.01 -29.51 -16.09
N VAL A 102 14.30 -28.31 -15.53
CA VAL A 102 14.91 -27.19 -16.28
C VAL A 102 16.20 -26.78 -15.57
N ARG A 103 17.26 -26.66 -16.34
CA ARG A 103 18.58 -26.27 -15.85
C ARG A 103 19.09 -25.07 -16.64
N ARG A 104 19.68 -24.11 -15.93
CA ARG A 104 20.35 -22.98 -16.55
C ARG A 104 21.68 -23.43 -17.16
N ARG A 105 22.01 -22.90 -18.32
CA ARG A 105 23.31 -23.14 -18.98
C ARG A 105 24.22 -21.90 -18.87
N PRO A 106 25.56 -22.06 -18.87
CA PRO A 106 26.29 -23.34 -18.99
C PRO A 106 26.51 -24.06 -17.66
N ASP A 107 26.15 -23.45 -16.50
CA ASP A 107 26.51 -23.93 -15.17
C ASP A 107 25.69 -25.14 -14.67
N GLY A 108 24.63 -25.51 -15.38
CA GLY A 108 23.78 -26.66 -15.03
C GLY A 108 22.91 -26.45 -13.78
N THR A 109 22.78 -25.21 -13.28
CA THR A 109 21.97 -24.92 -12.09
C THR A 109 20.51 -25.31 -12.30
N PRO A 110 19.92 -26.19 -11.47
CA PRO A 110 18.52 -26.54 -11.57
C PRO A 110 17.66 -25.33 -11.17
N VAL A 111 16.67 -24.98 -12.01
CA VAL A 111 15.77 -23.85 -11.79
C VAL A 111 14.30 -24.26 -11.67
N PHE A 112 13.98 -25.47 -12.14
CA PHE A 112 12.62 -26.01 -12.04
C PHE A 112 12.65 -27.53 -12.04
N ARG A 113 11.75 -28.14 -11.26
CA ARG A 113 11.46 -29.57 -11.30
C ARG A 113 10.00 -29.79 -10.91
N ALA A 114 9.31 -30.61 -11.68
CA ALA A 114 7.95 -31.03 -11.37
C ALA A 114 7.68 -32.46 -11.85
N ASP A 115 6.83 -33.18 -11.13
CA ASP A 115 6.22 -34.43 -11.56
C ASP A 115 4.78 -34.13 -11.98
N THR A 116 4.37 -34.64 -13.15
CA THR A 116 3.03 -34.41 -13.70
C THR A 116 2.52 -35.61 -14.48
N VAL A 117 1.21 -35.78 -14.50
CA VAL A 117 0.52 -36.72 -15.39
C VAL A 117 0.08 -36.08 -16.71
N GLY A 118 0.22 -34.75 -16.82
CA GLY A 118 -0.06 -34.01 -18.05
C GLY A 118 1.10 -34.07 -19.04
N THR A 119 0.90 -33.49 -20.21
CA THR A 119 1.91 -33.37 -21.27
C THR A 119 2.40 -31.92 -21.43
N SER A 120 2.20 -31.08 -20.43
CA SER A 120 2.75 -29.74 -20.36
C SER A 120 2.92 -29.27 -18.93
N VAL A 121 3.87 -28.35 -18.71
CA VAL A 121 4.05 -27.59 -17.48
C VAL A 121 4.36 -26.14 -17.83
N GLU A 122 4.07 -25.24 -16.91
CA GLU A 122 4.45 -23.82 -16.99
C GLU A 122 5.60 -23.52 -16.03
N VAL A 123 6.60 -22.80 -16.52
CA VAL A 123 7.79 -22.39 -15.76
C VAL A 123 7.85 -20.89 -15.72
N ASP A 124 7.74 -20.32 -14.54
CA ASP A 124 7.85 -18.89 -14.29
C ASP A 124 9.21 -18.48 -13.70
N ASN A 125 9.40 -17.20 -13.49
CA ASN A 125 10.57 -16.61 -12.81
C ASN A 125 11.94 -16.92 -13.43
N LEU A 126 11.99 -17.30 -14.70
CA LEU A 126 13.25 -17.47 -15.40
C LEU A 126 14.01 -16.14 -15.55
N GLU A 127 15.35 -16.22 -15.62
CA GLU A 127 16.21 -15.05 -15.91
C GLU A 127 16.09 -14.65 -17.37
N ILE A 128 16.23 -13.36 -17.67
CA ILE A 128 16.27 -12.85 -19.04
C ILE A 128 17.64 -13.07 -19.68
N ALA A 129 17.69 -13.18 -21.00
CA ALA A 129 18.92 -13.39 -21.80
C ALA A 129 19.72 -14.62 -21.38
N ARG A 130 19.06 -15.70 -20.94
CA ARG A 130 19.70 -16.94 -20.52
C ARG A 130 19.29 -18.12 -21.38
N GLU A 131 20.19 -19.07 -21.52
CA GLU A 131 19.94 -20.35 -22.16
C GLU A 131 19.57 -21.39 -21.11
N TYR A 132 18.60 -22.22 -21.42
CA TYR A 132 18.11 -23.31 -20.57
C TYR A 132 18.09 -24.62 -21.32
N GLU A 133 18.42 -25.68 -20.61
CA GLU A 133 18.18 -27.04 -21.02
C GLU A 133 17.00 -27.59 -20.24
N TRP A 134 16.08 -28.27 -20.91
CA TRP A 134 14.97 -28.93 -20.25
C TRP A 134 14.87 -30.38 -20.67
N THR A 135 14.51 -31.22 -19.73
CA THR A 135 14.44 -32.65 -19.90
C THR A 135 13.09 -33.19 -19.41
N VAL A 136 12.50 -34.08 -20.17
CA VAL A 136 11.27 -34.81 -19.79
C VAL A 136 11.60 -36.28 -19.69
N HIS A 137 11.37 -36.86 -18.52
CA HIS A 137 11.48 -38.29 -18.26
C HIS A 137 10.10 -38.90 -18.11
N ALA A 138 9.82 -39.98 -18.87
CA ALA A 138 8.69 -40.85 -18.57
C ALA A 138 9.09 -41.82 -17.45
N ASN A 139 8.48 -41.72 -16.27
CA ASN A 139 8.89 -42.53 -15.09
C ASN A 139 8.45 -43.98 -15.16
N ALA A 140 7.64 -44.37 -16.16
CA ALA A 140 7.24 -45.73 -16.42
C ALA A 140 8.20 -46.41 -17.44
N PHE A 141 8.59 -47.66 -17.18
CA PHE A 141 9.23 -48.53 -18.17
C PHE A 141 10.57 -48.06 -18.77
N GLY A 142 11.58 -47.83 -17.95
CA GLY A 142 12.97 -47.76 -18.42
C GLY A 142 13.47 -46.36 -18.76
N HIS A 143 12.86 -45.32 -18.20
CA HIS A 143 13.41 -43.97 -18.16
C HIS A 143 13.71 -43.33 -19.54
N ALA A 144 12.84 -43.51 -20.51
CA ALA A 144 12.94 -42.77 -21.76
C ALA A 144 12.89 -41.25 -21.49
N ALA A 145 13.91 -40.52 -21.92
CA ALA A 145 14.07 -39.10 -21.73
C ALA A 145 14.19 -38.37 -23.08
N ALA A 146 13.68 -37.16 -23.14
CA ALA A 146 13.93 -36.22 -24.21
C ALA A 146 14.51 -34.93 -23.64
N THR A 147 15.50 -34.36 -24.30
CA THR A 147 16.15 -33.12 -23.90
C THR A 147 16.12 -32.11 -25.03
N GLY A 148 15.86 -30.85 -24.69
CA GLY A 148 15.88 -29.72 -25.63
C GLY A 148 16.41 -28.47 -24.96
N THR A 149 16.64 -27.44 -25.77
CA THR A 149 17.16 -26.16 -25.30
C THR A 149 16.23 -25.02 -25.75
N PHE A 150 16.22 -23.95 -24.99
CA PHE A 150 15.63 -22.68 -25.37
C PHE A 150 16.38 -21.53 -24.71
N ARG A 151 16.16 -20.32 -25.21
CA ARG A 151 16.71 -19.09 -24.64
C ARG A 151 15.60 -18.12 -24.31
N THR A 152 15.72 -17.40 -23.20
CA THR A 152 14.81 -16.33 -22.85
C THR A 152 15.18 -15.02 -23.56
N GLU A 153 14.17 -14.19 -23.85
CA GLU A 153 14.38 -12.89 -24.49
C GLU A 153 15.26 -11.98 -23.62
N ASP A 154 16.01 -11.08 -24.28
CA ASP A 154 16.82 -10.05 -23.61
C ASP A 154 16.01 -8.75 -23.48
N ARG A 155 15.11 -8.71 -22.51
CA ARG A 155 14.26 -7.56 -22.27
C ARG A 155 14.00 -7.35 -20.77
N ALA A 156 14.54 -6.27 -20.24
CA ALA A 156 14.25 -5.80 -18.88
C ALA A 156 12.92 -4.99 -18.82
N PRO A 157 12.26 -4.88 -17.66
CA PRO A 157 12.62 -5.49 -16.37
C PRO A 157 12.26 -6.98 -16.31
N ARG A 158 13.00 -7.74 -15.50
CA ARG A 158 12.60 -9.10 -15.14
C ARG A 158 11.48 -9.03 -14.11
N LEU A 159 10.25 -9.35 -14.52
CA LEU A 159 9.12 -9.48 -13.61
C LEU A 159 9.19 -10.81 -12.88
N ILE A 160 8.72 -10.83 -11.65
CA ILE A 160 8.72 -12.01 -10.77
C ILE A 160 7.28 -12.30 -10.33
N ASP A 161 6.86 -13.54 -10.41
CA ASP A 161 5.64 -13.99 -9.73
C ASP A 161 5.95 -14.24 -8.25
N GLY A 162 5.58 -13.30 -7.41
CA GLY A 162 5.71 -13.37 -5.95
C GLY A 162 4.48 -13.95 -5.24
N GLY A 163 3.58 -14.62 -5.97
CA GLY A 163 2.32 -15.12 -5.43
C GLY A 163 1.35 -13.99 -5.11
N ALA A 164 0.95 -13.85 -3.85
CA ALA A 164 0.07 -12.78 -3.40
C ALA A 164 0.77 -11.42 -3.21
N VAL A 165 2.10 -11.38 -3.28
CA VAL A 165 2.88 -10.13 -3.21
C VAL A 165 2.96 -9.53 -4.61
N PRO A 166 2.38 -8.33 -4.82
CA PRO A 166 2.40 -7.70 -6.14
C PRO A 166 3.67 -6.88 -6.37
N ASN A 167 3.84 -6.43 -7.62
CA ASN A 167 4.88 -5.49 -8.03
C ASN A 167 6.31 -5.99 -7.80
N VAL A 168 6.51 -7.32 -7.87
CA VAL A 168 7.82 -7.94 -7.66
C VAL A 168 8.64 -7.89 -8.94
N ARG A 169 9.85 -7.37 -8.85
CA ARG A 169 10.82 -7.30 -9.95
C ARG A 169 12.23 -7.54 -9.44
N ASP A 170 13.06 -8.11 -10.32
CA ASP A 170 14.50 -8.16 -10.13
C ASP A 170 15.15 -6.85 -10.61
N LEU A 171 16.08 -6.30 -9.88
CA LEU A 171 16.92 -5.20 -10.33
C LEU A 171 17.87 -5.65 -11.45
N GLY A 172 18.22 -6.92 -11.47
CA GLY A 172 19.12 -7.53 -12.43
C GLY A 172 18.60 -7.60 -13.85
N GLY A 173 19.48 -7.98 -14.76
CA GLY A 173 19.19 -8.16 -16.17
C GLY A 173 19.43 -6.92 -17.04
N ARG A 174 19.52 -5.72 -16.47
CA ARG A 174 19.83 -4.48 -17.19
C ARG A 174 21.31 -4.38 -17.53
N VAL A 175 21.61 -3.67 -18.59
CA VAL A 175 23.00 -3.31 -18.94
C VAL A 175 23.40 -2.10 -18.10
N GLY A 176 24.52 -2.19 -17.42
CA GLY A 176 25.10 -1.15 -16.59
C GLY A 176 26.48 -0.73 -17.04
N LEU A 177 27.30 -0.30 -16.09
CA LEU A 177 28.63 0.28 -16.31
C LEU A 177 29.53 -0.62 -17.17
N GLY A 178 30.12 -0.02 -18.22
CA GLY A 178 31.02 -0.73 -19.10
C GLY A 178 30.40 -1.83 -19.95
N GLY A 179 29.07 -1.80 -20.15
CA GLY A 179 28.33 -2.84 -20.86
C GLY A 179 28.12 -4.12 -20.07
N ARG A 180 28.50 -4.15 -18.78
CA ARG A 180 28.31 -5.28 -17.89
C ARG A 180 26.84 -5.41 -17.50
N ARG A 181 26.32 -6.62 -17.48
CA ARG A 181 24.94 -6.85 -17.04
C ARG A 181 24.83 -6.83 -15.52
N VAL A 182 23.80 -6.22 -14.99
CA VAL A 182 23.44 -6.35 -13.58
C VAL A 182 23.02 -7.79 -13.31
N ARG A 183 23.66 -8.44 -12.33
CA ARG A 183 23.38 -9.84 -11.97
C ARG A 183 21.94 -10.03 -11.55
N GLN A 184 21.33 -11.08 -12.04
CA GLN A 184 19.96 -11.44 -11.72
C GLN A 184 19.91 -12.34 -10.49
N GLY A 185 18.78 -12.30 -9.80
CA GLY A 185 18.56 -13.18 -8.63
C GLY A 185 19.22 -12.70 -7.33
N LEU A 186 19.79 -11.50 -7.31
CA LEU A 186 20.45 -10.95 -6.12
C LEU A 186 19.61 -9.91 -5.38
N VAL A 187 18.88 -9.07 -6.12
CA VAL A 187 18.11 -7.98 -5.51
C VAL A 187 16.73 -7.91 -6.15
N TYR A 188 15.73 -8.09 -5.32
CA TYR A 188 14.34 -7.96 -5.68
C TYR A 188 13.74 -6.71 -5.05
N ARG A 189 12.78 -6.13 -5.72
CA ARG A 189 11.92 -5.06 -5.18
C ARG A 189 10.47 -5.48 -5.28
N SER A 190 9.68 -5.15 -4.25
CA SER A 190 8.30 -5.61 -4.18
C SER A 190 7.36 -4.58 -3.53
N ALA A 191 6.06 -4.86 -3.53
CA ALA A 191 5.13 -4.32 -2.55
C ALA A 191 5.32 -5.02 -1.20
N GLY A 192 4.75 -4.46 -0.13
CA GLY A 192 4.91 -5.02 1.21
C GLY A 192 4.50 -6.49 1.30
N LEU A 193 5.29 -7.27 2.01
CA LEU A 193 5.04 -8.69 2.28
C LEU A 193 3.82 -8.89 3.20
N ASN A 194 3.38 -7.83 3.86
CA ASN A 194 2.12 -7.71 4.59
C ASN A 194 1.48 -6.33 4.34
N SER A 195 0.23 -6.15 4.77
CA SER A 195 -0.41 -4.84 4.78
C SER A 195 0.18 -3.94 5.87
N ASN A 196 -0.11 -2.64 5.81
CA ASN A 196 0.22 -1.74 6.92
C ASN A 196 -0.63 -2.07 8.15
N ALA A 197 -0.07 -1.79 9.32
CA ALA A 197 -0.85 -1.72 10.54
C ALA A 197 -1.94 -0.65 10.40
N SER A 198 -3.12 -0.93 10.92
CA SER A 198 -4.29 -0.07 10.80
C SER A 198 -4.86 0.32 12.16
N ASP A 199 -5.49 1.49 12.22
CA ASP A 199 -6.26 1.89 13.37
C ASP A 199 -7.67 1.29 13.24
N VAL A 200 -8.05 0.44 14.18
CA VAL A 200 -9.35 -0.22 14.25
C VAL A 200 -10.12 0.34 15.44
N PHE A 201 -11.38 0.68 15.22
CA PHE A 201 -12.23 1.11 16.32
C PHE A 201 -12.56 -0.08 17.21
N TYR A 202 -12.61 0.17 18.53
CA TYR A 202 -13.17 -0.80 19.47
C TYR A 202 -14.62 -1.08 19.12
N THR A 203 -15.05 -2.32 19.30
CA THR A 203 -16.47 -2.66 19.26
C THR A 203 -17.19 -2.07 20.47
N ARG A 204 -18.53 -2.00 20.40
CA ARG A 204 -19.36 -1.54 21.52
C ARG A 204 -19.11 -2.39 22.79
N GLU A 205 -19.03 -3.70 22.63
CA GLU A 205 -18.81 -4.66 23.69
C GLU A 205 -17.44 -4.47 24.35
N GLU A 206 -16.40 -4.32 23.56
CA GLU A 206 -15.04 -4.07 24.05
C GLU A 206 -14.97 -2.75 24.82
N LEU A 207 -15.56 -1.66 24.28
CA LEU A 207 -15.57 -0.37 24.98
C LEU A 207 -16.34 -0.40 26.29
N LEU A 208 -17.48 -1.07 26.34
CA LEU A 208 -18.24 -1.22 27.59
C LEU A 208 -17.47 -2.06 28.62
N ALA A 209 -16.70 -3.06 28.18
CA ALA A 209 -15.89 -3.88 29.08
C ALA A 209 -14.70 -3.11 29.67
N GLU A 210 -14.12 -2.17 28.92
CA GLU A 210 -12.93 -1.41 29.32
C GLU A 210 -13.25 -0.02 29.90
N ALA A 211 -14.50 0.48 29.75
CA ALA A 211 -14.87 1.81 30.19
C ALA A 211 -14.84 1.94 31.73
N ALA A 212 -14.32 3.06 32.19
CA ALA A 212 -14.33 3.41 33.61
C ALA A 212 -15.76 3.61 34.13
N ASP A 213 -16.70 4.05 33.29
CA ASP A 213 -18.13 4.22 33.59
C ASP A 213 -18.97 3.75 32.38
N PRO A 214 -19.26 2.45 32.26
CA PRO A 214 -20.13 1.92 31.22
C PRO A 214 -21.57 2.48 31.30
N ALA A 215 -22.05 2.82 32.48
CA ALA A 215 -23.39 3.34 32.66
C ALA A 215 -23.56 4.74 32.07
N ALA A 216 -22.54 5.58 32.16
CA ALA A 216 -22.55 6.91 31.54
C ALA A 216 -22.56 6.81 30.00
N LEU A 217 -21.80 5.88 29.40
CA LEU A 217 -21.84 5.62 27.98
C LEU A 217 -23.22 5.15 27.48
N LEU A 218 -23.83 4.23 28.19
CA LEU A 218 -25.19 3.75 27.89
C LEU A 218 -26.25 4.85 28.04
N ALA A 219 -26.09 5.73 29.03
CA ALA A 219 -26.98 6.87 29.21
C ALA A 219 -26.83 7.88 28.05
N GLN A 220 -25.63 8.12 27.59
CA GLN A 220 -25.35 8.97 26.44
C GLN A 220 -25.91 8.37 25.13
N GLU A 221 -25.77 7.06 24.93
CA GLU A 221 -26.37 6.33 23.80
C GLU A 221 -27.90 6.50 23.80
N ALA A 222 -28.53 6.29 24.94
CA ALA A 222 -29.97 6.43 25.08
C ALA A 222 -30.44 7.88 24.83
N ALA A 223 -29.73 8.87 25.34
CA ALA A 223 -30.06 10.28 25.15
C ALA A 223 -30.00 10.66 23.67
N LEU A 224 -28.92 10.27 22.94
CA LEU A 224 -28.78 10.54 21.51
C LEU A 224 -29.80 9.77 20.67
N SER A 225 -30.10 8.51 21.04
CA SER A 225 -31.13 7.72 20.37
C SER A 225 -32.50 8.42 20.46
N ASN A 226 -32.86 8.91 21.66
CA ASN A 226 -34.10 9.66 21.89
C ASN A 226 -34.11 10.99 21.11
N GLU A 227 -32.96 11.68 21.00
CA GLU A 227 -32.81 12.90 20.19
C GLU A 227 -33.08 12.61 18.72
N VAL A 228 -32.49 11.56 18.16
CA VAL A 228 -32.71 11.12 16.78
C VAL A 228 -34.19 10.84 16.51
N VAL A 229 -34.82 10.07 17.39
CA VAL A 229 -36.26 9.73 17.28
C VAL A 229 -37.10 11.01 17.29
N ARG A 230 -36.84 11.92 18.21
CA ARG A 230 -37.55 13.19 18.34
C ARG A 230 -37.40 14.05 17.08
N LEU A 231 -36.17 14.26 16.61
CA LEU A 231 -35.91 15.08 15.43
C LEU A 231 -36.55 14.49 14.17
N ARG A 232 -36.54 13.19 14.00
CA ARG A 232 -37.21 12.51 12.88
C ARG A 232 -38.73 12.64 12.95
N ALA A 233 -39.32 12.60 14.16
CA ALA A 233 -40.76 12.83 14.35
C ALA A 233 -41.14 14.28 14.05
N GLU A 234 -40.34 15.26 14.45
CA GLU A 234 -40.52 16.69 14.11
C GLU A 234 -40.47 16.92 12.59
N LEU A 235 -39.51 16.28 11.90
CA LEU A 235 -39.42 16.27 10.44
C LEU A 235 -40.70 15.72 9.78
N ALA A 236 -41.16 14.55 10.23
CA ALA A 236 -42.35 13.88 9.68
C ALA A 236 -43.64 14.69 9.95
N GLY A 237 -43.70 15.40 11.07
CA GLY A 237 -44.84 16.21 11.49
C GLY A 237 -44.92 17.59 10.79
N SER A 238 -44.05 17.92 9.85
CA SER A 238 -43.95 19.25 9.22
C SER A 238 -43.81 20.38 10.26
N ALA A 239 -42.97 20.17 11.26
CA ALA A 239 -42.79 21.13 12.36
C ALA A 239 -42.49 22.54 11.88
N ARG A 240 -43.17 23.50 12.45
CA ARG A 240 -42.87 24.93 12.30
C ARG A 240 -41.92 25.33 13.41
N LEU A 241 -40.66 25.64 13.04
CA LEU A 241 -39.74 26.27 13.97
C LEU A 241 -40.02 27.78 14.01
N GLU A 242 -40.14 28.33 15.20
CA GLU A 242 -40.12 29.77 15.40
C GLU A 242 -38.67 30.25 15.27
N LEU A 243 -38.32 30.65 14.06
CA LEU A 243 -36.99 31.20 13.77
C LEU A 243 -36.91 32.63 14.28
N VAL A 244 -35.91 32.89 15.10
CA VAL A 244 -35.57 34.21 15.61
C VAL A 244 -34.34 34.76 14.91
N SER A 245 -34.20 36.09 14.92
CA SER A 245 -33.00 36.76 14.43
C SER A 245 -31.94 36.84 15.52
N GLY A 246 -30.69 36.83 15.10
CA GLY A 246 -29.54 37.09 15.94
C GLY A 246 -28.38 37.55 15.09
N GLU A 247 -27.53 38.39 15.64
CA GLU A 247 -26.38 38.93 14.94
C GLU A 247 -25.08 38.34 15.52
N LEU A 248 -24.24 37.78 14.64
CA LEU A 248 -22.94 37.25 15.02
C LEU A 248 -21.92 38.39 15.05
N PRO A 249 -21.10 38.49 16.10
CA PRO A 249 -20.07 39.51 16.18
C PRO A 249 -18.99 39.29 15.11
N PRO A 250 -18.40 40.33 14.55
CA PRO A 250 -17.31 40.23 13.58
C PRO A 250 -15.99 39.74 14.20
N GLN A 251 -15.88 39.81 15.51
CA GLN A 251 -14.71 39.41 16.27
C GLN A 251 -15.08 38.32 17.30
N TRP A 252 -14.29 37.27 17.33
CA TRP A 252 -14.42 36.17 18.27
C TRP A 252 -13.20 36.11 19.20
N ALA A 253 -13.36 35.56 20.40
CA ALA A 253 -12.24 35.27 21.29
C ALA A 253 -11.66 33.90 20.96
N LEU A 254 -10.38 33.84 20.64
CA LEU A 254 -9.62 32.63 20.35
C LEU A 254 -8.77 32.23 21.56
N PHE A 255 -8.80 30.96 21.90
CA PHE A 255 -7.95 30.33 22.93
C PHE A 255 -7.17 29.17 22.31
N ARG A 256 -5.92 28.98 22.77
CA ARG A 256 -5.04 27.90 22.31
C ARG A 256 -4.52 27.08 23.49
N PRO A 257 -5.38 26.31 24.16
CA PRO A 257 -4.96 25.49 25.30
C PRO A 257 -4.00 24.39 24.84
N ALA A 258 -3.08 23.98 25.70
CA ALA A 258 -2.31 22.77 25.49
C ALA A 258 -3.24 21.55 25.48
N GLN A 259 -2.94 20.53 24.65
CA GLN A 259 -3.79 19.34 24.51
C GLN A 259 -4.09 18.68 25.87
N ALA A 260 -3.07 18.46 26.69
CA ALA A 260 -3.24 17.83 27.99
C ALA A 260 -4.15 18.62 28.95
N ALA A 261 -4.10 19.96 28.91
CA ALA A 261 -4.99 20.80 29.72
C ALA A 261 -6.43 20.78 29.19
N PHE A 262 -6.60 20.73 27.86
CA PHE A 262 -7.92 20.59 27.25
C PHE A 262 -8.54 19.22 27.52
N ASP A 263 -7.75 18.14 27.43
CA ASP A 263 -8.22 16.77 27.71
C ASP A 263 -8.65 16.60 29.17
N ALA A 264 -7.97 17.29 30.10
CA ALA A 264 -8.29 17.23 31.53
C ALA A 264 -9.58 17.99 31.87
N ASP A 265 -9.72 19.22 31.40
CA ASP A 265 -10.72 20.15 31.91
C ASP A 265 -11.65 20.75 30.85
N GLY A 266 -11.30 20.65 29.57
CA GLY A 266 -11.96 21.37 28.48
C GLY A 266 -13.46 21.08 28.34
N GLY A 267 -13.87 19.83 28.45
CA GLY A 267 -15.27 19.43 28.36
C GLY A 267 -16.10 19.97 29.52
N ALA A 268 -15.61 19.84 30.76
CA ALA A 268 -16.29 20.35 31.95
C ALA A 268 -16.34 21.90 31.95
N ALA A 269 -15.26 22.54 31.51
CA ALA A 269 -15.21 24.00 31.37
C ALA A 269 -16.23 24.51 30.34
N LEU A 270 -16.31 23.88 29.15
CA LEU A 270 -17.30 24.24 28.11
C LEU A 270 -18.74 24.12 28.61
N ALA A 271 -19.06 23.04 29.31
CA ALA A 271 -20.39 22.81 29.87
C ALA A 271 -20.79 23.85 30.93
N ALA A 272 -19.81 24.34 31.71
CA ALA A 272 -20.05 25.29 32.79
C ALA A 272 -20.16 26.76 32.34
N LEU A 273 -19.52 27.14 31.21
CA LEU A 273 -19.41 28.53 30.77
C LEU A 273 -20.75 29.08 30.26
N ARG A 274 -21.02 30.33 30.58
CA ARG A 274 -22.16 31.12 30.10
C ARG A 274 -21.77 32.48 29.54
N GLU A 275 -20.48 32.82 29.67
CA GLU A 275 -19.86 34.05 29.15
C GLU A 275 -18.43 33.75 28.67
N ILE A 276 -17.85 34.65 27.89
CA ILE A 276 -16.48 34.48 27.39
C ILE A 276 -15.51 34.61 28.58
N PRO A 277 -14.71 33.58 28.87
CA PRO A 277 -13.77 33.62 30.00
C PRO A 277 -12.53 34.49 29.67
N ALA A 278 -11.87 35.00 30.68
CA ALA A 278 -10.54 35.67 30.50
C ALA A 278 -9.45 34.67 30.10
N THR A 279 -9.52 33.45 30.63
CA THR A 279 -8.63 32.33 30.29
C THR A 279 -9.43 31.05 30.12
N PHE A 280 -9.01 30.18 29.19
CA PHE A 280 -9.65 28.88 28.98
C PHE A 280 -8.58 27.76 29.00
N CYS A 281 -8.70 26.80 29.92
CA CYS A 281 -7.69 25.75 30.16
C CYS A 281 -6.26 26.29 30.21
N GLY A 282 -6.07 27.41 30.92
CA GLY A 282 -4.79 28.08 31.09
C GLY A 282 -4.33 28.98 29.92
N ALA A 283 -5.02 28.95 28.79
CA ALA A 283 -4.71 29.82 27.66
C ALA A 283 -5.39 31.19 27.79
N PRO A 284 -4.73 32.31 27.48
CA PRO A 284 -5.34 33.64 27.45
C PRO A 284 -6.18 33.83 26.18
N ALA A 285 -7.10 34.79 26.23
CA ALA A 285 -7.92 35.19 25.08
C ALA A 285 -7.09 36.00 24.07
N GLU A 286 -7.22 35.65 22.79
CA GLU A 286 -6.73 36.42 21.65
C GLU A 286 -7.95 36.91 20.84
N ALA A 287 -7.89 38.12 20.31
CA ALA A 287 -8.96 38.62 19.44
C ALA A 287 -8.75 38.11 18.01
N LEU A 288 -9.75 37.43 17.46
CA LEU A 288 -9.76 36.93 16.08
C LEU A 288 -10.85 37.59 15.28
N SER A 289 -10.48 38.38 14.25
CA SER A 289 -11.41 39.06 13.33
C SER A 289 -11.56 38.31 12.03
N LYS A 290 -12.68 38.49 11.32
CA LYS A 290 -12.86 37.98 9.96
C LYS A 290 -11.82 38.57 9.03
N ASN A 291 -11.34 37.73 8.10
CA ASN A 291 -10.51 38.18 6.98
C ASN A 291 -11.38 38.80 5.85
N GLU A 292 -10.72 39.21 4.77
CA GLU A 292 -11.41 39.80 3.60
C GLU A 292 -12.37 38.81 2.90
N SER A 293 -12.14 37.51 3.04
CA SER A 293 -13.00 36.44 2.51
C SER A 293 -14.21 36.14 3.40
N GLY A 294 -14.34 36.79 4.56
CA GLY A 294 -15.44 36.58 5.50
C GLY A 294 -15.22 35.39 6.46
N ASP A 295 -14.02 34.82 6.49
CA ASP A 295 -13.66 33.70 7.31
C ASP A 295 -12.84 34.13 8.54
N TRP A 296 -12.87 33.35 9.61
CA TRP A 296 -11.92 33.45 10.71
C TRP A 296 -10.74 32.49 10.43
N TYR A 297 -9.60 33.04 10.07
CA TYR A 297 -8.40 32.28 9.75
C TYR A 297 -7.43 32.29 10.93
N ILE A 298 -7.12 31.10 11.46
CA ILE A 298 -6.22 30.94 12.60
C ILE A 298 -4.80 30.77 12.08
N HIS A 299 -3.97 31.82 12.20
CA HIS A 299 -2.59 31.77 11.78
C HIS A 299 -1.73 30.93 12.75
N GLY A 300 -0.70 30.29 12.22
CA GLY A 300 0.25 29.51 12.97
C GLY A 300 0.05 28.02 12.79
N ARG A 301 0.70 27.50 11.76
CA ARG A 301 0.97 26.05 11.60
C ARG A 301 2.03 25.55 12.59
N ALA A 302 2.09 26.02 13.80
CA ALA A 302 2.78 25.21 14.78
C ALA A 302 2.03 23.87 14.80
N LYS A 303 2.72 22.75 14.65
CA LYS A 303 2.19 21.42 14.95
C LYS A 303 1.44 21.59 16.25
N ALA A 304 0.11 21.58 16.16
CA ALA A 304 -0.71 22.18 17.17
C ALA A 304 -0.44 21.49 18.50
N VAL A 305 -0.15 22.29 19.47
CA VAL A 305 0.06 21.83 20.84
C VAL A 305 -1.26 21.46 21.48
N GLY A 306 -2.41 21.79 20.81
CA GLY A 306 -3.77 21.51 21.25
C GLY A 306 -4.83 22.09 20.28
N PRO A 307 -6.11 22.02 20.61
CA PRO A 307 -7.20 22.56 19.80
C PRO A 307 -7.21 24.10 19.81
N ALA A 308 -7.85 24.70 18.83
CA ALA A 308 -8.26 26.09 18.88
C ALA A 308 -9.72 26.16 19.35
N VAL A 309 -9.98 26.97 20.39
CA VAL A 309 -11.32 27.15 20.92
C VAL A 309 -11.73 28.60 20.72
N LEU A 310 -12.85 28.81 19.99
CA LEU A 310 -13.38 30.13 19.71
C LEU A 310 -14.67 30.37 20.49
N PHE A 311 -14.81 31.55 21.04
CA PHE A 311 -16.03 31.97 21.70
C PHE A 311 -16.59 33.24 21.08
N ALA A 312 -17.93 33.29 20.96
CA ALA A 312 -18.68 34.48 20.57
C ALA A 312 -19.99 34.54 21.35
N VAL A 313 -20.52 35.73 21.52
CA VAL A 313 -21.85 35.94 22.05
C VAL A 313 -22.75 36.39 20.89
N VAL A 314 -23.86 35.67 20.68
CA VAL A 314 -24.92 36.06 19.78
C VAL A 314 -26.09 36.58 20.59
N ASP A 315 -26.59 37.77 20.22
CA ASP A 315 -27.74 38.39 20.85
C ASP A 315 -29.01 38.03 20.07
N ALA A 316 -29.83 37.18 20.63
CA ALA A 316 -31.06 36.72 19.99
C ALA A 316 -32.25 37.63 20.30
N SER A 317 -33.06 37.93 19.27
CA SER A 317 -34.21 38.82 19.39
C SER A 317 -35.31 38.33 20.32
N ASP A 318 -35.45 36.99 20.46
CA ASP A 318 -36.44 36.34 21.30
C ASP A 318 -36.01 34.90 21.65
N ASP A 319 -36.74 34.22 22.53
CA ASP A 319 -36.64 32.77 22.76
C ASP A 319 -37.06 32.04 21.48
N GLY A 320 -36.26 31.06 21.01
CA GLY A 320 -36.62 30.35 19.80
C GLY A 320 -35.47 29.57 19.19
N TRP A 321 -35.51 29.47 17.88
CA TRP A 321 -34.46 28.77 17.10
C TRP A 321 -33.70 29.78 16.22
N LEU A 322 -32.42 29.87 16.40
CA LEU A 322 -31.52 30.61 15.53
C LEU A 322 -30.99 29.69 14.42
N SER A 323 -31.17 30.04 13.17
CA SER A 323 -30.57 29.29 12.05
C SER A 323 -29.12 29.70 11.86
N LEU A 324 -28.21 28.77 11.98
CA LEU A 324 -26.78 28.94 11.74
C LEU A 324 -26.36 28.17 10.51
N GLY A 325 -25.45 28.75 9.73
CA GLY A 325 -24.67 28.07 8.70
C GLY A 325 -23.20 28.05 9.10
N CYS A 326 -22.59 26.87 9.09
CA CYS A 326 -21.22 26.68 9.58
C CYS A 326 -20.37 25.83 8.64
N GLY A 327 -19.06 26.06 8.67
CA GLY A 327 -18.06 25.23 7.98
C GLY A 327 -16.66 25.44 8.54
N ALA A 328 -15.82 24.41 8.46
CA ALA A 328 -14.43 24.49 8.88
C ALA A 328 -13.53 23.59 8.02
N ASP A 329 -12.20 23.85 8.05
CA ASP A 329 -11.21 23.07 7.29
C ASP A 329 -11.13 21.60 7.73
N TRP A 330 -11.39 21.31 9.04
CA TRP A 330 -11.26 19.96 9.60
C TRP A 330 -12.34 19.65 10.63
N PHE A 331 -11.98 19.05 11.75
CA PHE A 331 -12.90 18.62 12.79
C PHE A 331 -13.36 19.79 13.64
N TRP A 332 -14.63 19.82 13.99
CA TRP A 332 -15.16 20.86 14.84
C TRP A 332 -16.41 20.43 15.60
N THR A 333 -16.58 21.00 16.78
CA THR A 333 -17.76 20.82 17.61
C THR A 333 -18.29 22.20 18.01
N LEU A 334 -19.57 22.46 17.78
CA LEU A 334 -20.25 23.68 18.24
C LEU A 334 -21.03 23.42 19.52
N TYR A 335 -20.84 24.30 20.47
CA TYR A 335 -21.59 24.37 21.72
C TYR A 335 -22.40 25.66 21.76
N VAL A 336 -23.63 25.56 22.32
CA VAL A 336 -24.47 26.72 22.58
C VAL A 336 -24.85 26.68 24.05
N ASN A 337 -24.50 27.73 24.81
CA ASN A 337 -24.74 27.82 26.24
C ASN A 337 -24.23 26.60 27.03
N GLY A 338 -23.10 26.02 26.59
CA GLY A 338 -22.46 24.89 27.21
C GLY A 338 -22.92 23.51 26.72
N GLU A 339 -23.97 23.45 25.90
CA GLU A 339 -24.48 22.21 25.35
C GLU A 339 -23.91 21.95 23.95
N PRO A 340 -23.37 20.75 23.65
CA PRO A 340 -22.90 20.38 22.33
C PRO A 340 -24.09 20.19 21.39
N VAL A 341 -24.19 21.00 20.34
CA VAL A 341 -25.33 21.00 19.42
C VAL A 341 -24.98 20.43 18.04
N PHE A 342 -23.72 20.47 17.65
CA PHE A 342 -23.29 19.94 16.37
C PHE A 342 -21.83 19.44 16.47
N ASP A 343 -21.55 18.26 15.95
CA ASP A 343 -20.22 17.65 16.00
C ASP A 343 -19.83 17.13 14.60
N ARG A 344 -18.69 17.57 14.11
CA ARG A 344 -18.14 17.12 12.83
C ARG A 344 -16.70 16.67 13.02
N ARG A 345 -16.52 15.36 13.28
CA ARG A 345 -15.22 14.72 13.50
C ARG A 345 -14.79 13.78 12.38
N GLU A 346 -15.48 13.75 11.26
CA GLU A 346 -15.05 13.07 10.05
C GLU A 346 -14.64 14.10 9.01
N GLY A 347 -13.45 13.93 8.55
CA GLY A 347 -12.73 14.65 7.52
C GLY A 347 -13.41 15.78 6.74
N ASN A 348 -12.63 16.48 6.03
CA ASN A 348 -13.05 17.54 5.13
C ASN A 348 -13.98 16.98 4.04
N ASP A 349 -15.15 17.56 3.84
CA ASP A 349 -16.14 17.17 2.81
C ASP A 349 -15.68 17.43 1.36
N ARG A 350 -14.40 17.78 1.15
CA ARG A 350 -13.83 18.15 -0.16
C ARG A 350 -14.52 19.33 -0.84
N LYS A 351 -15.39 20.03 -0.13
CA LYS A 351 -16.06 21.27 -0.59
C LYS A 351 -15.22 22.48 -0.21
N PRO A 352 -15.30 23.57 -0.97
CA PRO A 352 -14.80 24.86 -0.49
C PRO A 352 -15.45 25.17 0.86
N ILE A 353 -14.66 25.70 1.80
CA ILE A 353 -15.15 26.03 3.13
C ILE A 353 -16.03 27.26 3.04
N GLY A 354 -17.22 27.16 3.62
CA GLY A 354 -18.21 28.24 3.64
C GLY A 354 -19.27 28.01 4.72
N ALA A 355 -19.97 29.05 5.07
CA ALA A 355 -21.07 29.00 6.02
C ALA A 355 -22.29 28.20 5.50
N ASP A 356 -22.29 27.83 4.24
CA ASP A 356 -23.32 27.01 3.59
C ASP A 356 -23.04 25.52 3.63
N ASN A 357 -21.90 25.10 4.19
CA ASN A 357 -21.58 23.68 4.27
C ASN A 357 -22.57 22.90 5.13
N PHE A 358 -22.93 23.44 6.29
CA PHE A 358 -23.90 22.87 7.21
C PHE A 358 -24.82 23.96 7.74
N ALA A 359 -26.10 23.91 7.40
CA ALA A 359 -27.11 24.78 7.94
C ALA A 359 -28.02 24.01 8.91
N PHE A 360 -28.15 24.47 10.15
CA PHE A 360 -28.93 23.81 11.21
C PHE A 360 -29.46 24.82 12.23
N PRO A 361 -30.55 24.47 12.97
CA PRO A 361 -31.11 25.34 13.98
C PRO A 361 -30.46 25.08 15.33
N VAL A 362 -30.23 26.12 16.10
CA VAL A 362 -29.78 26.07 17.49
C VAL A 362 -30.78 26.73 18.42
N ARG A 363 -31.00 26.16 19.60
CA ARG A 363 -31.90 26.72 20.62
C ARG A 363 -31.23 27.91 21.27
N VAL A 364 -31.90 29.07 21.26
CA VAL A 364 -31.43 30.30 21.90
C VAL A 364 -32.48 30.88 22.83
N ARG A 365 -32.03 31.66 23.80
CA ARG A 365 -32.88 32.49 24.68
C ARG A 365 -32.79 33.92 24.23
N LYS A 366 -33.81 34.71 24.52
CA LYS A 366 -33.76 36.14 24.30
C LYS A 366 -32.54 36.78 24.99
N GLY A 367 -31.84 37.63 24.22
CA GLY A 367 -30.61 38.26 24.68
C GLY A 367 -29.36 37.41 24.41
N PRO A 368 -28.32 37.53 25.25
CA PRO A 368 -27.00 36.94 24.98
C PRO A 368 -26.98 35.41 25.11
N ASN A 369 -26.43 34.73 24.07
CA ASN A 369 -26.18 33.32 24.05
C ASN A 369 -24.69 33.06 23.72
N LEU A 370 -24.02 32.23 24.50
CA LEU A 370 -22.63 31.90 24.28
C LEU A 370 -22.50 30.79 23.25
N LEU A 371 -21.82 31.07 22.16
CA LEU A 371 -21.33 30.09 21.21
C LEU A 371 -19.89 29.73 21.54
N ALA A 372 -19.56 28.45 21.55
CA ALA A 372 -18.20 27.98 21.63
C ALA A 372 -17.92 26.97 20.51
N VAL A 373 -16.79 27.10 19.83
CA VAL A 373 -16.38 26.18 18.78
C VAL A 373 -15.02 25.60 19.11
N VAL A 374 -14.92 24.31 19.18
CA VAL A 374 -13.67 23.57 19.30
C VAL A 374 -13.24 23.15 17.89
N LEU A 375 -12.08 23.60 17.45
CA LEU A 375 -11.47 23.22 16.18
C LEU A 375 -10.24 22.34 16.43
N GLU A 376 -10.21 21.17 15.82
CA GLU A 376 -9.05 20.28 15.85
C GLU A 376 -8.32 20.36 14.50
N PRO A 377 -6.97 20.48 14.51
CA PRO A 377 -6.20 20.68 13.29
C PRO A 377 -6.07 19.41 12.47
N GLY A 378 -6.12 19.57 11.14
CA GLY A 378 -5.76 18.54 10.18
C GLY A 378 -4.54 18.93 9.35
N SER A 379 -4.39 18.33 8.16
CA SER A 379 -3.29 18.63 7.24
C SER A 379 -3.49 19.94 6.44
N GLY A 380 -4.70 20.53 6.48
CA GLY A 380 -5.04 21.79 5.81
C GLY A 380 -4.69 23.04 6.63
N GLY A 381 -5.47 24.08 6.47
CA GLY A 381 -5.42 25.29 7.29
C GLY A 381 -6.39 25.20 8.48
N TRP A 382 -6.42 26.27 9.29
CA TRP A 382 -7.41 26.44 10.34
C TRP A 382 -8.33 27.60 9.97
N ARG A 383 -9.42 27.26 9.30
CA ARG A 383 -10.47 28.23 8.96
C ARG A 383 -11.79 27.84 9.60
N TRP A 384 -12.51 28.85 10.05
CA TRP A 384 -13.86 28.75 10.55
C TRP A 384 -14.75 29.75 9.81
N CYS A 385 -15.91 29.29 9.35
CA CYS A 385 -16.95 30.10 8.75
C CYS A 385 -18.23 29.93 9.56
N CYS A 386 -18.88 31.02 9.90
CA CYS A 386 -20.18 31.02 10.55
C CYS A 386 -21.02 32.23 10.11
N ALA A 387 -22.28 32.01 9.83
CA ALA A 387 -23.25 33.05 9.51
C ALA A 387 -24.64 32.64 10.00
N THR A 388 -25.53 33.61 10.14
CA THR A 388 -26.96 33.30 10.23
C THR A 388 -27.47 32.87 8.87
N ALA A 389 -28.35 31.84 8.81
CA ALA A 389 -28.86 31.26 7.57
C ALA A 389 -30.40 31.31 7.48
N PRO A 390 -31.03 32.48 7.51
CA PRO A 390 -32.49 32.61 7.61
C PRO A 390 -33.26 32.15 6.35
N ALA A 391 -32.59 32.06 5.20
CA ALA A 391 -33.19 31.66 3.92
C ALA A 391 -33.27 30.14 3.71
N VAL A 392 -32.73 29.32 4.63
CA VAL A 392 -32.73 27.87 4.51
C VAL A 392 -34.08 27.31 4.99
N PRO A 393 -34.75 26.44 4.22
CA PRO A 393 -36.02 25.82 4.65
C PRO A 393 -35.89 25.07 5.97
N VAL A 394 -36.90 25.21 6.84
CA VAL A 394 -36.92 24.54 8.16
C VAL A 394 -36.71 23.03 8.07
N ALA A 395 -37.29 22.38 7.06
CA ALA A 395 -37.10 20.95 6.84
C ALA A 395 -35.63 20.59 6.58
N THR A 396 -34.91 21.41 5.82
CA THR A 396 -33.46 21.23 5.56
C THR A 396 -32.64 21.42 6.84
N LEU A 397 -32.98 22.42 7.65
CA LEU A 397 -32.33 22.68 8.92
C LEU A 397 -32.50 21.49 9.90
N LEU A 398 -33.73 21.01 10.04
CA LEU A 398 -34.04 19.84 10.89
C LEU A 398 -33.39 18.55 10.36
N GLN A 399 -33.38 18.35 9.05
CA GLN A 399 -32.71 17.19 8.45
C GLN A 399 -31.21 17.20 8.77
N THR A 400 -30.53 18.33 8.59
CA THR A 400 -29.12 18.47 8.93
C THR A 400 -28.84 18.15 10.40
N LEU A 401 -29.72 18.62 11.30
CA LEU A 401 -29.58 18.35 12.74
C LEU A 401 -29.84 16.88 13.07
N ALA A 402 -30.86 16.26 12.47
CA ALA A 402 -31.17 14.84 12.64
C ALA A 402 -30.06 13.94 12.14
N ASP A 403 -29.48 14.26 10.97
CA ASP A 403 -28.34 13.53 10.41
C ASP A 403 -27.09 13.65 11.31
N ASN A 404 -26.89 14.83 11.91
CA ASN A 404 -25.80 15.02 12.85
C ASN A 404 -26.04 14.29 14.19
N ALA A 405 -27.26 14.26 14.70
CA ALA A 405 -27.60 13.49 15.88
C ALA A 405 -27.38 11.97 15.65
N GLN A 406 -27.79 11.46 14.47
CA GLN A 406 -27.51 10.09 14.06
C GLN A 406 -26.01 9.83 13.97
N TYR A 407 -25.27 10.72 13.33
CA TYR A 407 -23.82 10.64 13.26
C TYR A 407 -23.15 10.59 14.62
N ARG A 408 -23.58 11.41 15.60
CA ARG A 408 -23.08 11.39 16.98
C ARG A 408 -23.41 10.06 17.68
N LEU A 409 -24.62 9.53 17.47
CA LEU A 409 -25.04 8.24 17.99
C LEU A 409 -24.17 7.09 17.44
N ASP A 410 -23.97 7.05 16.12
CA ASP A 410 -23.18 6.02 15.47
C ASP A 410 -21.70 6.03 15.94
N ARG A 411 -21.21 7.18 16.38
CA ARG A 411 -19.83 7.37 16.81
C ARG A 411 -19.57 7.25 18.30
N ILE A 412 -20.58 7.09 19.13
CA ILE A 412 -20.41 7.01 20.60
C ILE A 412 -19.38 5.95 21.00
N PHE A 413 -19.39 4.81 20.27
CA PHE A 413 -18.48 3.70 20.46
C PHE A 413 -17.30 3.69 19.46
N HIS A 414 -17.21 4.68 18.56
CA HIS A 414 -16.11 4.83 17.60
C HIS A 414 -15.13 5.96 18.01
N VAL A 415 -14.94 6.17 19.30
CA VAL A 415 -14.08 7.23 19.84
C VAL A 415 -12.64 6.73 20.03
N LEU A 416 -12.50 5.51 20.53
CA LEU A 416 -11.20 4.91 20.79
C LEU A 416 -10.81 3.97 19.66
N LYS A 417 -9.54 4.06 19.30
CA LYS A 417 -8.91 3.19 18.30
C LYS A 417 -7.74 2.48 18.94
N ARG A 418 -7.63 1.20 18.63
CA ARG A 418 -6.38 0.46 18.82
C ARG A 418 -5.68 0.27 17.50
N ARG A 419 -4.38 0.14 17.54
CA ARG A 419 -3.61 -0.19 16.35
C ARG A 419 -3.45 -1.69 16.26
N GLU A 420 -3.81 -2.25 15.11
CA GLU A 420 -3.64 -3.67 14.82
C GLU A 420 -2.52 -3.89 13.81
N PRO A 421 -1.70 -4.94 14.00
CA PRO A 421 -0.69 -5.33 13.04
C PRO A 421 -1.27 -5.58 11.65
N GLY A 422 -0.47 -5.35 10.63
CA GLY A 422 -0.84 -5.70 9.26
C GLY A 422 -0.93 -7.21 9.05
N THR A 423 -1.83 -7.62 8.14
CA THR A 423 -1.99 -9.02 7.75
C THR A 423 -0.94 -9.44 6.72
N THR A 424 -0.35 -10.62 6.89
CA THR A 424 0.63 -11.15 5.94
C THR A 424 0.00 -11.49 4.59
N ARG A 425 0.78 -11.31 3.53
CA ARG A 425 0.52 -11.82 2.17
C ARG A 425 1.27 -13.11 1.89
N ILE A 426 2.08 -13.54 2.84
CA ILE A 426 2.88 -14.77 2.74
C ILE A 426 2.09 -15.91 3.36
N ASP A 427 1.66 -16.84 2.53
CA ASP A 427 1.12 -18.14 2.91
C ASP A 427 2.17 -19.24 2.69
N ASP A 428 1.88 -20.46 3.11
CA ASP A 428 2.83 -21.57 3.00
C ASP A 428 3.19 -21.89 1.54
N GLY A 429 2.23 -21.73 0.61
CA GLY A 429 2.46 -22.02 -0.81
C GLY A 429 3.38 -21.00 -1.50
N ASN A 430 3.29 -19.72 -1.15
CA ASN A 430 4.18 -18.71 -1.74
C ASN A 430 5.47 -18.52 -0.95
N ARG A 431 5.54 -18.93 0.32
CA ARG A 431 6.77 -18.88 1.13
C ARG A 431 7.89 -19.70 0.51
N ASP A 432 7.59 -20.91 0.04
CA ASP A 432 8.55 -21.77 -0.63
C ASP A 432 9.12 -21.12 -1.89
N ARG A 433 8.33 -20.33 -2.60
CA ARG A 433 8.79 -19.54 -3.75
C ARG A 433 9.81 -18.48 -3.35
N TRP A 434 9.54 -17.73 -2.27
CA TRP A 434 10.45 -16.70 -1.78
C TRP A 434 11.74 -17.26 -1.18
N LEU A 435 11.67 -18.34 -0.42
CA LEU A 435 12.82 -18.93 0.24
C LEU A 435 13.55 -19.95 -0.64
N GLY A 436 12.81 -20.77 -1.38
CA GLY A 436 13.39 -21.83 -2.21
C GLY A 436 13.81 -21.36 -3.59
N THR A 437 12.90 -20.67 -4.32
CA THR A 437 13.17 -20.27 -5.71
C THR A 437 13.94 -18.94 -5.79
N LEU A 438 13.51 -17.93 -5.04
CA LEU A 438 14.16 -16.60 -5.03
C LEU A 438 15.32 -16.55 -4.03
N GLY A 439 15.34 -17.42 -3.04
CA GLY A 439 16.42 -17.59 -2.09
C GLY A 439 16.62 -16.40 -1.14
N VAL A 440 15.57 -15.57 -0.91
CA VAL A 440 15.67 -14.33 -0.13
C VAL A 440 16.19 -14.60 1.28
N LYS A 441 17.26 -13.90 1.66
CA LYS A 441 17.87 -13.95 2.99
C LYS A 441 17.61 -12.71 3.83
N THR A 442 17.39 -11.57 3.17
CA THR A 442 17.20 -10.29 3.84
C THR A 442 15.99 -9.56 3.26
N ASP A 443 15.13 -9.11 4.15
CA ASP A 443 13.94 -8.31 3.91
C ASP A 443 14.20 -6.89 4.43
N VAL A 444 14.30 -5.92 3.51
CA VAL A 444 14.52 -4.51 3.83
C VAL A 444 13.20 -3.74 3.73
N ASP A 445 12.59 -3.50 4.86
CA ASP A 445 11.31 -2.83 4.97
C ASP A 445 11.49 -1.30 5.12
N LEU A 446 11.08 -0.55 4.11
CA LEU A 446 11.20 0.91 4.05
C LEU A 446 10.04 1.66 4.70
N ARG A 447 9.13 0.96 5.37
CA ARG A 447 7.96 1.53 6.01
C ARG A 447 8.32 2.14 7.38
N SER A 448 7.50 3.10 7.81
CA SER A 448 7.65 3.73 9.13
C SER A 448 7.27 2.78 10.26
N ASP A 449 7.77 3.06 11.48
CA ASP A 449 7.43 2.31 12.70
C ASP A 449 5.90 2.21 12.90
N ARG A 450 5.18 3.25 12.50
CA ARG A 450 3.73 3.26 12.57
C ARG A 450 3.08 2.25 11.60
N GLU A 451 3.64 2.08 10.41
CA GLU A 451 3.13 1.16 9.39
C GLU A 451 3.46 -0.30 9.69
N VAL A 452 4.58 -0.55 10.40
CA VAL A 452 5.04 -1.90 10.79
C VAL A 452 4.70 -2.25 12.25
N TYR A 453 3.82 -1.48 12.89
CA TYR A 453 3.42 -1.73 14.28
C TYR A 453 3.03 -3.20 14.51
N GLY A 454 3.56 -3.80 15.58
CA GLY A 454 3.32 -5.20 15.96
C GLY A 454 4.10 -6.23 15.16
N MET A 455 5.00 -5.81 14.24
CA MET A 455 5.92 -6.73 13.58
C MET A 455 7.17 -6.96 14.45
N GLU A 456 7.56 -8.22 14.58
CA GLU A 456 8.77 -8.64 15.30
C GLU A 456 9.84 -9.20 14.35
N GLY A 457 9.53 -9.33 13.06
CA GLY A 457 10.42 -9.89 12.05
C GLY A 457 9.79 -9.92 10.67
N SER A 458 10.50 -10.51 9.71
CA SER A 458 10.01 -10.66 8.34
C SER A 458 8.80 -11.58 8.26
N PRO A 459 7.77 -11.26 7.46
CA PRO A 459 6.69 -12.17 7.15
C PRO A 459 7.14 -13.49 6.49
N LEU A 460 8.34 -13.52 5.91
CA LEU A 460 8.93 -14.73 5.33
C LEU A 460 9.39 -15.74 6.40
N GLY A 461 9.54 -15.31 7.65
CA GLY A 461 9.87 -16.18 8.78
C GLY A 461 11.24 -15.87 9.40
N PRO A 462 11.59 -16.58 10.48
CA PRO A 462 12.74 -16.24 11.33
C PRO A 462 14.11 -16.50 10.70
N THR A 463 14.18 -17.19 9.57
CA THR A 463 15.42 -17.43 8.82
C THR A 463 15.81 -16.27 7.92
N VAL A 464 14.91 -15.30 7.74
CA VAL A 464 15.15 -14.08 6.93
C VAL A 464 15.46 -12.92 7.85
N ALA A 465 16.58 -12.26 7.65
CA ALA A 465 16.94 -11.07 8.38
C ALA A 465 15.97 -9.93 8.02
N TRP A 466 15.32 -9.35 9.02
CA TRP A 466 14.43 -8.21 8.81
C TRP A 466 15.12 -6.91 9.21
N VAL A 467 15.23 -5.98 8.25
CA VAL A 467 15.86 -4.68 8.44
C VAL A 467 14.83 -3.59 8.15
N ASN A 468 14.24 -3.02 9.20
CA ASN A 468 13.31 -1.91 9.04
C ASN A 468 14.04 -0.56 9.06
N VAL A 469 13.87 0.22 8.00
CA VAL A 469 14.39 1.58 7.88
C VAL A 469 13.30 2.50 7.33
N SER A 470 12.69 3.31 8.19
CA SER A 470 11.72 4.32 7.75
C SER A 470 12.36 5.27 6.73
N SER A 471 12.04 5.08 5.46
CA SER A 471 12.63 5.81 4.34
C SER A 471 11.70 6.89 3.81
N SER A 472 12.29 7.92 3.20
CA SER A 472 11.58 8.93 2.41
C SER A 472 11.37 8.48 0.97
N ALA A 473 10.54 9.21 0.23
CA ALA A 473 10.32 9.02 -1.18
C ALA A 473 10.64 10.30 -1.96
N TYR A 474 10.95 10.17 -3.24
CA TYR A 474 11.12 11.28 -4.18
C TYR A 474 12.11 12.35 -3.68
N GLY A 475 11.71 13.63 -3.70
CA GLY A 475 12.54 14.74 -3.22
C GLY A 475 12.94 14.64 -1.75
N GLY A 476 12.19 13.88 -0.95
CA GLY A 476 12.56 13.61 0.46
C GLY A 476 13.84 12.77 0.62
N MET A 477 14.31 12.11 -0.45
CA MET A 477 15.58 11.37 -0.42
C MET A 477 16.81 12.28 -0.27
N GLN A 478 16.71 13.55 -0.69
CA GLN A 478 17.77 14.54 -0.57
C GLN A 478 17.71 15.37 0.72
N ASP A 479 16.63 15.23 1.50
CA ASP A 479 16.49 15.88 2.81
C ASP A 479 17.31 15.13 3.87
N GLU A 480 17.64 15.77 4.99
CA GLU A 480 18.48 15.20 6.04
C GLU A 480 17.99 13.83 6.53
N GLY A 481 16.68 13.67 6.75
CA GLY A 481 16.07 12.41 7.18
C GLY A 481 16.20 11.31 6.14
N GLY A 482 15.90 11.63 4.86
CA GLY A 482 16.02 10.69 3.74
C GLY A 482 17.46 10.28 3.46
N ARG A 483 18.40 11.21 3.56
CA ARG A 483 19.85 10.95 3.45
C ARG A 483 20.32 9.95 4.50
N LYS A 484 19.95 10.18 5.77
CA LYS A 484 20.29 9.28 6.89
C LYS A 484 19.66 7.89 6.72
N ALA A 485 18.41 7.83 6.24
CA ALA A 485 17.71 6.58 5.98
C ALA A 485 18.37 5.82 4.83
N PHE A 486 18.63 6.49 3.70
CA PHE A 486 19.27 5.83 2.56
C PHE A 486 20.69 5.33 2.90
N ALA A 487 21.46 6.07 3.67
CA ALA A 487 22.78 5.61 4.14
C ALA A 487 22.69 4.31 4.96
N LYS A 488 21.62 4.12 5.77
CA LYS A 488 21.40 2.85 6.49
C LYS A 488 21.04 1.73 5.51
N VAL A 489 20.14 2.01 4.56
CA VAL A 489 19.73 1.05 3.53
C VAL A 489 20.93 0.62 2.69
N PHE A 490 21.74 1.56 2.20
CA PHE A 490 22.88 1.24 1.34
C PHE A 490 23.94 0.37 2.03
N ARG A 491 24.14 0.54 3.36
CA ARG A 491 25.03 -0.37 4.13
C ARG A 491 24.57 -1.82 4.10
N VAL A 492 23.26 -2.08 4.05
CA VAL A 492 22.75 -3.45 3.91
C VAL A 492 23.16 -4.05 2.57
N PHE A 493 23.19 -3.25 1.52
CA PHE A 493 23.60 -3.68 0.17
C PHE A 493 25.11 -3.82 -0.01
N LEU A 494 25.92 -3.32 0.93
CA LEU A 494 27.39 -3.51 0.89
C LEU A 494 27.84 -4.86 1.49
N ASP A 495 26.99 -5.51 2.25
CA ASP A 495 27.30 -6.79 2.87
C ASP A 495 26.86 -7.95 1.99
N PRO A 496 27.81 -8.76 1.43
CA PRO A 496 27.49 -9.87 0.55
C PRO A 496 26.70 -10.99 1.24
N GLU A 497 26.75 -11.12 2.56
CA GLU A 497 26.01 -12.14 3.31
C GLU A 497 24.50 -11.91 3.31
N ASN A 498 24.07 -10.67 3.06
CA ASN A 498 22.66 -10.31 3.02
C ASN A 498 21.91 -10.79 1.78
N TYR A 499 22.64 -11.18 0.73
CA TYR A 499 22.04 -11.53 -0.56
C TYR A 499 21.54 -12.98 -0.64
N PRO A 500 20.42 -13.23 -1.33
CA PRO A 500 19.54 -12.29 -2.04
C PRO A 500 18.69 -11.41 -1.10
N ILE A 501 18.48 -10.14 -1.52
CA ILE A 501 17.73 -9.12 -0.78
C ILE A 501 16.39 -8.87 -1.47
N ASP A 502 15.28 -8.83 -0.72
CA ASP A 502 14.07 -8.13 -1.13
C ASP A 502 13.96 -6.81 -0.37
N PHE A 503 13.62 -5.71 -1.07
CA PHE A 503 13.35 -4.44 -0.42
C PHE A 503 12.01 -3.86 -0.89
N HIS A 504 11.25 -3.35 0.07
CA HIS A 504 9.88 -2.95 -0.20
C HIS A 504 9.40 -1.78 0.67
N CYS A 505 8.30 -1.16 0.25
CA CYS A 505 7.42 -0.33 1.09
C CYS A 505 6.01 -0.93 1.08
N ILE A 506 4.93 -0.14 1.09
CA ILE A 506 3.58 -0.70 1.00
C ILE A 506 3.19 -1.08 -0.43
N ALA A 507 3.42 -0.18 -1.39
CA ALA A 507 3.06 -0.38 -2.80
C ALA A 507 4.24 -0.83 -3.68
N GLY A 508 5.48 -0.81 -3.14
CA GLY A 508 6.67 -1.04 -3.93
C GLY A 508 6.93 0.04 -5.00
N GLN A 509 6.29 1.21 -4.87
CA GLN A 509 6.30 2.27 -5.88
C GLN A 509 7.20 3.43 -5.49
N ASP A 510 6.89 4.12 -4.38
CA ASP A 510 7.45 5.43 -4.05
C ASP A 510 8.81 5.32 -3.36
N ARG A 511 8.86 4.89 -2.10
CA ARG A 511 10.10 4.69 -1.33
C ARG A 511 10.99 3.64 -1.98
N THR A 512 10.41 2.51 -2.34
CA THR A 512 11.08 1.42 -3.08
C THR A 512 11.59 1.90 -4.43
N GLY A 513 10.78 2.68 -5.16
CA GLY A 513 11.17 3.24 -6.46
C GLY A 513 12.33 4.22 -6.35
N ALA A 514 12.36 5.05 -5.30
CA ALA A 514 13.47 5.98 -5.05
C ALA A 514 14.78 5.24 -4.72
N VAL A 515 14.73 4.21 -3.89
CA VAL A 515 15.90 3.36 -3.57
C VAL A 515 16.37 2.62 -4.84
N ALA A 516 15.45 2.00 -5.59
CA ALA A 516 15.79 1.29 -6.83
C ALA A 516 16.46 2.21 -7.85
N PHE A 517 15.98 3.46 -7.97
CA PHE A 517 16.58 4.46 -8.85
C PHE A 517 18.04 4.72 -8.51
N ILE A 518 18.32 4.97 -7.22
CA ILE A 518 19.69 5.25 -6.77
C ILE A 518 20.60 4.03 -6.98
N LEU A 519 20.14 2.83 -6.61
CA LEU A 519 20.93 1.60 -6.79
C LEU A 519 21.24 1.34 -8.28
N ASN A 520 20.25 1.43 -9.15
CA ASN A 520 20.47 1.24 -10.60
C ASN A 520 21.36 2.33 -11.20
N ALA A 521 21.24 3.58 -10.76
CA ALA A 521 22.12 4.66 -11.21
C ALA A 521 23.57 4.43 -10.80
N LEU A 522 23.83 3.95 -9.57
CA LEU A 522 25.18 3.55 -9.12
C LEU A 522 25.77 2.42 -9.96
N LEU A 523 24.94 1.52 -10.48
CA LEU A 523 25.36 0.45 -11.37
C LEU A 523 25.58 0.90 -12.82
N GLY A 524 25.40 2.20 -13.12
CA GLY A 524 25.59 2.75 -14.45
C GLY A 524 24.49 2.37 -15.45
N VAL A 525 23.30 2.03 -14.97
CA VAL A 525 22.15 1.75 -15.82
C VAL A 525 21.71 3.04 -16.52
N GLU A 526 21.39 2.95 -17.81
CA GLU A 526 20.98 4.09 -18.64
C GLU A 526 19.72 4.76 -18.11
N GLU A 527 19.65 6.09 -18.21
CA GLU A 527 18.59 6.93 -17.64
C GLU A 527 17.19 6.49 -18.07
N GLU A 528 16.99 6.15 -19.33
CA GLU A 528 15.72 5.63 -19.85
C GLU A 528 15.27 4.36 -19.11
N GLN A 529 16.21 3.49 -18.76
CA GLN A 529 15.93 2.27 -18.00
C GLN A 529 15.65 2.54 -16.52
N LEU A 530 16.19 3.64 -15.97
CA LEU A 530 15.85 4.09 -14.61
C LEU A 530 14.39 4.54 -14.53
N TYR A 531 13.92 5.28 -15.55
CA TYR A 531 12.53 5.71 -15.67
C TYR A 531 11.59 4.51 -15.88
N LEU A 532 11.96 3.63 -16.78
CA LEU A 532 11.20 2.44 -17.12
C LEU A 532 11.01 1.51 -15.92
N ASP A 533 12.01 1.40 -15.04
CA ASP A 533 11.85 0.60 -13.81
C ASP A 533 10.76 1.17 -12.91
N TRP A 534 10.69 2.48 -12.72
CA TRP A 534 9.66 3.10 -11.92
C TRP A 534 8.28 2.99 -12.58
N GLU A 535 8.21 3.22 -13.90
CA GLU A 535 7.00 3.19 -14.70
C GLU A 535 6.37 1.80 -14.79
N ALA A 536 7.17 0.73 -14.73
CA ALA A 536 6.68 -0.65 -14.70
C ALA A 536 5.75 -0.95 -13.51
N THR A 537 5.72 -0.11 -12.48
CA THR A 537 4.72 -0.17 -11.41
C THR A 537 3.29 0.00 -11.94
N ALA A 538 3.11 0.60 -13.12
CA ALA A 538 1.84 0.72 -13.82
C ALA A 538 1.14 -0.63 -14.05
N PHE A 539 1.89 -1.70 -14.19
CA PHE A 539 1.33 -3.04 -14.38
C PHE A 539 0.53 -3.53 -13.17
N TRP A 540 0.85 -3.04 -11.99
CA TRP A 540 0.14 -3.41 -10.77
C TRP A 540 -0.80 -2.31 -10.26
N ASN A 541 -0.35 -1.06 -10.19
CA ASN A 541 -1.10 0.06 -9.62
C ASN A 541 -1.34 1.18 -10.65
N PRO A 542 -2.23 0.98 -11.60
CA PRO A 542 -2.55 1.99 -12.59
C PRO A 542 -3.44 3.10 -11.98
N SER A 543 -2.86 3.96 -11.13
CA SER A 543 -3.58 5.05 -10.45
C SER A 543 -3.54 6.35 -11.25
N PRO A 544 -4.66 7.11 -11.37
CA PRO A 544 -4.67 8.43 -11.99
C PRO A 544 -3.84 9.47 -11.22
N HIS A 545 -3.50 9.20 -9.96
CA HIS A 545 -2.64 10.04 -9.12
C HIS A 545 -1.15 9.81 -9.36
N PHE A 546 -0.79 8.99 -10.32
CA PHE A 546 0.57 8.71 -10.75
C PHE A 546 1.14 9.94 -11.45
N ASN A 547 1.47 10.94 -10.67
CA ASN A 547 1.92 12.21 -11.20
C ASN A 547 3.43 12.17 -11.38
N HIS A 548 3.85 11.64 -12.52
CA HIS A 548 5.22 11.56 -12.96
C HIS A 548 5.97 12.89 -12.80
N GLU A 549 5.38 13.97 -13.31
CA GLU A 549 6.00 15.28 -13.27
C GLU A 549 6.13 15.86 -11.85
N LYS A 550 5.13 15.63 -10.99
CA LYS A 550 5.13 16.25 -9.65
C LYS A 550 5.92 15.47 -8.60
N LEU A 551 6.04 14.15 -8.76
CA LEU A 551 6.64 13.29 -7.74
C LEU A 551 7.98 12.72 -8.17
N PHE A 552 8.01 11.94 -9.25
CA PHE A 552 9.24 11.25 -9.67
C PHE A 552 10.32 12.23 -10.14
N PHE A 553 9.97 13.24 -10.92
CA PHE A 553 10.93 14.28 -11.33
C PHE A 553 11.46 15.12 -10.18
N LYS A 554 10.78 15.18 -9.03
CA LYS A 554 11.38 15.78 -7.82
C LYS A 554 12.57 14.96 -7.30
N LEU A 555 12.54 13.63 -7.44
CA LEU A 555 13.69 12.79 -7.16
C LEU A 555 14.84 13.12 -8.13
N VAL A 556 14.59 13.05 -9.43
CA VAL A 556 15.60 13.24 -10.46
C VAL A 556 16.25 14.62 -10.36
N ARG A 557 15.44 15.70 -10.36
CA ARG A 557 15.94 17.08 -10.25
C ARG A 557 16.60 17.37 -8.90
N GLY A 558 16.25 16.61 -7.86
CA GLY A 558 16.90 16.75 -6.57
C GLY A 558 18.39 16.46 -6.61
N PHE A 559 18.83 15.61 -7.56
CA PHE A 559 20.25 15.30 -7.76
C PHE A 559 21.03 16.38 -8.51
N ASP A 560 20.38 17.39 -9.10
CA ASP A 560 21.06 18.54 -9.73
C ASP A 560 21.90 19.36 -8.75
N ARG A 561 21.78 19.13 -7.45
CA ARG A 561 22.59 19.73 -6.38
C ARG A 561 24.01 19.15 -6.32
N TRP A 562 24.25 17.99 -6.88
CA TRP A 562 25.55 17.31 -6.88
C TRP A 562 26.23 17.41 -8.23
N PRO A 563 27.58 17.44 -8.26
CA PRO A 563 28.32 17.53 -9.51
C PRO A 563 28.16 16.26 -10.36
N GLY A 564 28.20 16.42 -11.68
CA GLY A 564 28.16 15.37 -12.67
C GLY A 564 27.46 15.82 -13.95
N GLU A 565 27.87 15.28 -15.09
CA GLU A 565 27.25 15.53 -16.39
C GLU A 565 26.01 14.65 -16.56
N THR A 566 26.09 13.41 -16.11
CA THR A 566 25.00 12.43 -16.16
C THR A 566 24.29 12.28 -14.83
N ILE A 567 23.07 11.75 -14.85
CA ILE A 567 22.32 11.43 -13.62
C ILE A 567 23.08 10.41 -12.76
N ASN A 568 23.77 9.46 -13.38
CA ASN A 568 24.54 8.44 -12.69
C ASN A 568 25.69 9.06 -11.89
N GLU A 569 26.43 10.00 -12.48
CA GLU A 569 27.51 10.72 -11.81
C GLU A 569 27.00 11.57 -10.65
N ARG A 570 25.86 12.26 -10.82
CA ARG A 570 25.25 13.05 -9.75
C ARG A 570 24.77 12.17 -8.59
N VAL A 571 24.22 11.00 -8.87
CA VAL A 571 23.82 10.02 -7.85
C VAL A 571 25.06 9.44 -7.15
N GLU A 572 26.14 9.16 -7.86
CA GLU A 572 27.40 8.74 -7.25
C GLU A 572 27.94 9.83 -6.31
N ALA A 573 28.01 11.08 -6.78
CA ALA A 573 28.41 12.22 -5.96
C ALA A 573 27.52 12.40 -4.73
N TYR A 574 26.21 12.17 -4.85
CA TYR A 574 25.28 12.15 -3.70
C TYR A 574 25.67 11.07 -2.69
N VAL A 575 25.98 9.86 -3.14
CA VAL A 575 26.34 8.75 -2.25
C VAL A 575 27.68 8.99 -1.56
N LEU A 576 28.65 9.55 -2.27
CA LEU A 576 29.93 9.99 -1.66
C LEU A 576 29.69 11.08 -0.59
N ASP A 577 28.78 12.02 -0.83
CA ASP A 577 28.41 13.08 0.12
C ASP A 577 27.62 12.54 1.35
N LEU A 578 27.10 11.31 1.30
CA LEU A 578 26.59 10.59 2.46
C LEU A 578 27.70 10.03 3.36
N GLY A 579 28.95 10.11 2.95
CA GLY A 579 30.13 9.63 3.67
C GLY A 579 30.56 8.21 3.33
N PHE A 580 30.09 7.66 2.19
CA PHE A 580 30.63 6.41 1.66
C PHE A 580 31.93 6.68 0.88
N ALA A 581 32.85 5.72 0.91
CA ALA A 581 34.07 5.79 0.15
C ALA A 581 33.86 5.35 -1.32
N PRO A 582 34.68 5.79 -2.27
CA PRO A 582 34.67 5.27 -3.64
C PRO A 582 34.79 3.75 -3.69
N GLU A 583 35.54 3.17 -2.77
CA GLU A 583 35.76 1.72 -2.61
C GLU A 583 34.47 0.99 -2.24
N ASP A 584 33.57 1.59 -1.45
CA ASP A 584 32.26 1.04 -1.10
C ASP A 584 31.40 0.92 -2.38
N ILE A 585 31.38 1.97 -3.20
CA ILE A 585 30.65 1.95 -4.47
C ILE A 585 31.25 0.95 -5.44
N ALA A 586 32.58 0.85 -5.49
CA ALA A 586 33.26 -0.15 -6.31
C ALA A 586 32.92 -1.59 -5.85
N ALA A 587 32.94 -1.86 -4.54
CA ALA A 587 32.57 -3.16 -3.98
C ALA A 587 31.10 -3.52 -4.31
N PHE A 588 30.17 -2.56 -4.21
CA PHE A 588 28.78 -2.77 -4.62
C PHE A 588 28.67 -3.11 -6.11
N ARG A 589 29.41 -2.40 -6.98
CA ARG A 589 29.45 -2.66 -8.41
C ARG A 589 30.02 -4.05 -8.74
N ASP A 590 31.08 -4.46 -8.07
CA ASP A 590 31.69 -5.77 -8.28
C ASP A 590 30.79 -6.93 -7.80
N LEU A 591 30.01 -6.68 -6.72
CA LEU A 591 29.02 -7.62 -6.26
C LEU A 591 27.85 -7.76 -7.25
N MET A 592 27.36 -6.62 -7.78
CA MET A 592 26.11 -6.56 -8.54
C MET A 592 26.30 -6.70 -10.07
N LEU A 593 27.47 -6.46 -10.61
CA LEU A 593 27.71 -6.53 -12.06
C LEU A 593 28.36 -7.87 -12.43
N GLU A 594 27.93 -8.44 -13.55
CA GLU A 594 28.61 -9.61 -14.13
C GLU A 594 30.06 -9.24 -14.52
N PRO A 595 30.98 -10.21 -14.59
CA PRO A 595 32.32 -9.97 -15.14
C PRO A 595 32.24 -9.27 -16.50
N ALA A 596 33.26 -8.51 -16.84
CA ALA A 596 33.36 -7.96 -18.19
C ALA A 596 33.36 -9.10 -19.23
N PRO A 597 32.65 -8.94 -20.34
CA PRO A 597 32.58 -9.95 -21.40
C PRO A 597 33.91 -10.29 -22.02
#